data_e5aaa9fb631c2ef7e8ff17591801a70f
#
_entry.id   e5aaa9fb631c2ef7e8ff17591801a70f
#
_cell.length_a   1.000
_cell.length_b   1.000
_cell.length_c   1.000
_cell.angle_alpha   90.00
_cell.angle_beta   90.00
_cell.angle_gamma   90.00
#
_symmetry.space_group_name_H-M   'P 1'
#
loop_
_entity.id
_entity.type
_entity.pdbx_description
1 polymer ?
#
loop_
_entity_poly.entity_id
_entity_poly.type
_entity_poly.pdbx_seq_one_letter_code
_entity_poly.pdbx_strand_id
1 'polypeptide(L)'
;MTHFRTSVTAPESDAPYVRATQLITRPGTLPAITIPIAKGRWPDVDGIWSYLREPADFFGIAMPGPATLTVALTDFAATTDAALIAVSVVIVETDGESEVVVTGAAVQPLRSTPVRICANDSVPHAHRASDPQWRRMAARTTSKGEVDQRRRWLDGRGYADALSGGEPLLGALVVETPDGVLGVENPEPTSVLDQLTACGATAPITRAAQPPADAVRAWWVSPTFETHPVAELAGVHLPSDVEAAPSFARWT
;
A
#
# COMPACT_ATOMS: atom_id res chain seq x y z
N MET A 1 2.56 2.68 -18.80
CA MET A 1 2.98 2.42 -17.42
C MET A 1 4.41 1.94 -17.49
N THR A 2 5.37 2.73 -17.01
CA THR A 2 6.79 2.37 -17.05
C THR A 2 7.10 1.60 -15.77
N HIS A 3 7.47 0.32 -15.90
CA HIS A 3 7.87 -0.52 -14.79
C HIS A 3 9.39 -0.45 -14.63
N PHE A 4 9.85 -0.22 -13.42
CA PHE A 4 11.26 -0.25 -13.03
C PHE A 4 11.49 -1.49 -12.17
N ARG A 5 12.63 -2.14 -12.35
CA ARG A 5 13.05 -3.27 -11.54
C ARG A 5 14.54 -3.11 -11.22
N THR A 6 14.87 -3.14 -9.94
CA THR A 6 16.24 -3.24 -9.45
C THR A 6 16.30 -4.40 -8.46
N SER A 7 17.29 -5.25 -8.60
CA SER A 7 17.62 -6.26 -7.62
C SER A 7 19.08 -6.08 -7.24
N VAL A 8 19.35 -5.95 -5.95
CA VAL A 8 20.72 -5.95 -5.42
C VAL A 8 21.04 -7.39 -5.08
N THR A 9 21.93 -8.00 -5.87
CA THR A 9 22.39 -9.38 -5.69
C THR A 9 23.85 -9.38 -5.27
N ALA A 10 24.21 -10.36 -4.46
CA ALA A 10 25.56 -10.91 -4.42
C ALA A 10 25.94 -11.53 -5.79
N PRO A 11 27.23 -11.65 -6.10
CA PRO A 11 27.71 -11.78 -7.47
C PRO A 11 27.28 -13.06 -8.19
N GLU A 12 26.99 -12.86 -9.47
CA GLU A 12 27.00 -13.84 -10.58
C GLU A 12 26.68 -15.29 -10.25
N SER A 13 25.43 -15.62 -10.08
CA SER A 13 24.90 -16.95 -10.38
C SER A 13 23.58 -16.80 -11.08
N ASP A 14 23.06 -17.84 -11.74
CA ASP A 14 21.82 -17.94 -12.52
C ASP A 14 20.55 -17.38 -11.81
N ALA A 15 20.71 -16.22 -11.21
CA ALA A 15 19.84 -15.53 -10.28
C ALA A 15 18.37 -15.39 -10.75
N PRO A 16 18.01 -15.08 -12.02
CA PRO A 16 16.61 -14.97 -12.42
C PRO A 16 15.84 -16.29 -12.37
N TYR A 17 16.51 -17.40 -12.68
CA TYR A 17 15.87 -18.73 -12.73
C TYR A 17 15.63 -19.28 -11.32
N VAL A 18 16.61 -19.15 -10.44
CA VAL A 18 16.50 -19.57 -9.03
C VAL A 18 15.40 -18.78 -8.33
N ARG A 19 15.30 -17.46 -8.58
CA ARG A 19 14.22 -16.58 -8.05
C ARG A 19 12.85 -17.04 -8.53
N ALA A 20 12.69 -17.37 -9.81
CA ALA A 20 11.43 -17.89 -10.33
C ALA A 20 11.05 -19.21 -9.64
N THR A 21 12.02 -20.08 -9.39
CA THR A 21 11.80 -21.37 -8.71
C THR A 21 11.36 -21.17 -7.27
N GLN A 22 11.94 -20.22 -6.53
CA GLN A 22 11.54 -19.91 -5.15
C GLN A 22 10.15 -19.28 -5.07
N LEU A 23 9.82 -18.38 -5.98
CA LEU A 23 8.46 -17.83 -6.09
C LEU A 23 7.43 -18.94 -6.35
N ILE A 24 7.83 -20.03 -7.00
CA ILE A 24 6.98 -21.21 -7.24
C ILE A 24 6.91 -22.11 -6.00
N THR A 25 8.02 -22.29 -5.29
CA THR A 25 8.11 -23.21 -4.14
C THR A 25 7.62 -22.63 -2.82
N ARG A 26 7.67 -21.30 -2.66
CA ARG A 26 7.15 -20.57 -1.49
C ARG A 26 6.15 -19.46 -1.89
N PRO A 27 5.16 -19.73 -2.75
CA PRO A 27 4.22 -18.70 -3.16
C PRO A 27 3.40 -18.26 -1.96
N GLY A 28 3.43 -16.96 -1.69
CA GLY A 28 2.57 -16.36 -0.67
C GLY A 28 3.15 -16.27 0.74
N THR A 29 4.40 -16.67 0.99
CA THR A 29 5.00 -16.55 2.34
C THR A 29 6.19 -15.60 2.40
N LEU A 30 6.61 -15.01 1.28
CA LEU A 30 7.73 -14.06 1.26
C LEU A 30 7.31 -12.73 1.89
N PRO A 31 8.02 -12.21 2.90
CA PRO A 31 7.74 -10.91 3.49
C PRO A 31 7.68 -9.83 2.42
N ALA A 32 6.63 -9.02 2.42
CA ALA A 32 6.40 -8.03 1.38
C ALA A 32 5.68 -6.80 1.94
N ILE A 33 6.05 -5.64 1.42
CA ILE A 33 5.40 -4.35 1.71
C ILE A 33 5.32 -3.52 0.44
N THR A 34 4.26 -2.72 0.30
CA THR A 34 4.18 -1.66 -0.72
C THR A 34 4.29 -0.31 -0.02
N ILE A 35 5.24 0.51 -0.43
CA ILE A 35 5.55 1.81 0.16
C ILE A 35 5.55 2.91 -0.90
N PRO A 36 5.26 4.17 -0.55
CA PRO A 36 5.51 5.31 -1.41
C PRO A 36 6.96 5.78 -1.28
N ILE A 37 7.58 6.13 -2.40
CA ILE A 37 8.82 6.93 -2.41
C ILE A 37 8.52 8.23 -3.14
N ALA A 38 8.69 9.35 -2.47
CA ALA A 38 8.54 10.68 -3.05
C ALA A 38 9.91 11.29 -3.37
N LYS A 39 9.99 12.03 -4.48
CA LYS A 39 11.24 12.67 -4.92
C LYS A 39 11.82 13.57 -3.83
N GLY A 40 13.09 13.35 -3.50
CA GLY A 40 13.81 14.12 -2.47
C GLY A 40 13.41 13.82 -1.03
N ARG A 41 12.61 12.78 -0.79
CA ARG A 41 12.15 12.36 0.53
C ARG A 41 12.41 10.88 0.72
N TRP A 42 12.91 10.52 1.90
CA TRP A 42 13.33 9.16 2.19
C TRP A 42 12.30 8.45 3.08
N PRO A 43 11.95 7.20 2.80
CA PRO A 43 11.05 6.44 3.66
C PRO A 43 11.72 6.07 4.99
N ASP A 44 10.92 5.76 6.00
CA ASP A 44 11.39 5.19 7.28
C ASP A 44 11.87 3.75 7.06
N VAL A 45 13.16 3.60 6.75
CA VAL A 45 13.78 2.29 6.47
C VAL A 45 13.75 1.37 7.68
N ASP A 46 13.94 1.90 8.88
CA ASP A 46 13.93 1.10 10.12
C ASP A 46 12.52 0.55 10.42
N GLY A 47 11.50 1.37 10.21
CA GLY A 47 10.10 0.94 10.30
C GLY A 47 9.74 -0.12 9.27
N ILE A 48 10.18 0.05 8.01
CA ILE A 48 9.99 -0.93 6.93
C ILE A 48 10.69 -2.25 7.27
N TRP A 49 11.93 -2.18 7.73
CA TRP A 49 12.70 -3.35 8.11
C TRP A 49 12.04 -4.13 9.26
N SER A 50 11.62 -3.41 10.29
CA SER A 50 10.91 -3.99 11.44
C SER A 50 9.60 -4.66 11.03
N TYR A 51 8.85 -4.04 10.11
CA TYR A 51 7.62 -4.59 9.56
C TYR A 51 7.85 -5.90 8.80
N LEU A 52 8.88 -5.97 7.95
CA LEU A 52 9.21 -7.15 7.16
C LEU A 52 9.80 -8.27 8.01
N ARG A 53 10.50 -7.94 9.09
CA ARG A 53 11.13 -8.91 9.98
C ARG A 53 10.11 -9.80 10.69
N GLU A 54 9.00 -9.25 11.14
CA GLU A 54 8.02 -10.03 11.92
C GLU A 54 7.43 -11.23 11.14
N PRO A 55 6.95 -11.08 9.87
CA PRO A 55 6.55 -12.23 9.07
C PRO A 55 7.74 -13.11 8.65
N ALA A 56 8.95 -12.55 8.46
CA ALA A 56 10.13 -13.34 8.16
C ALA A 56 10.45 -14.30 9.30
N ASP A 57 10.51 -13.81 10.54
CA ASP A 57 10.74 -14.61 11.74
C ASP A 57 9.65 -15.69 11.91
N PHE A 58 8.38 -15.34 11.63
CA PHE A 58 7.25 -16.26 11.75
C PHE A 58 7.32 -17.41 10.73
N PHE A 59 7.72 -17.13 9.49
CA PHE A 59 7.82 -18.13 8.41
C PHE A 59 9.21 -18.76 8.27
N GLY A 60 10.15 -18.42 9.15
CA GLY A 60 11.51 -18.95 9.14
C GLY A 60 12.33 -18.51 7.92
N ILE A 61 12.16 -17.27 7.48
CA ILE A 61 12.89 -16.67 6.36
C ILE A 61 14.01 -15.79 6.93
N ALA A 62 15.24 -16.00 6.44
CA ALA A 62 16.36 -15.17 6.84
C ALA A 62 16.14 -13.72 6.41
N MET A 63 16.38 -12.76 7.31
CA MET A 63 16.28 -11.33 7.01
C MET A 63 17.64 -10.75 6.70
N PRO A 64 17.79 -9.98 5.59
CA PRO A 64 18.99 -9.19 5.35
C PRO A 64 19.11 -8.08 6.39
N GLY A 65 20.32 -7.59 6.61
CA GLY A 65 20.52 -6.45 7.51
C GLY A 65 19.82 -5.17 6.99
N PRO A 66 19.48 -4.23 7.89
CA PRO A 66 18.81 -2.97 7.48
C PRO A 66 19.62 -2.15 6.47
N ALA A 67 20.96 -2.24 6.51
CA ALA A 67 21.83 -1.59 5.54
C ALA A 67 21.59 -2.10 4.11
N THR A 68 21.33 -3.41 3.92
CA THR A 68 21.02 -3.99 2.61
C THR A 68 19.71 -3.43 2.05
N LEU A 69 18.70 -3.28 2.90
CA LEU A 69 17.43 -2.65 2.51
C LEU A 69 17.64 -1.18 2.10
N THR A 70 18.44 -0.43 2.86
CA THR A 70 18.81 0.96 2.55
C THR A 70 19.46 1.07 1.18
N VAL A 71 20.46 0.22 0.88
CA VAL A 71 21.15 0.20 -0.41
C VAL A 71 20.15 -0.11 -1.53
N ALA A 72 19.34 -1.16 -1.39
CA ALA A 72 18.37 -1.57 -2.41
C ALA A 72 17.36 -0.46 -2.75
N LEU A 73 16.85 0.24 -1.73
CA LEU A 73 15.92 1.36 -1.92
C LEU A 73 16.62 2.59 -2.54
N THR A 74 17.87 2.87 -2.15
CA THR A 74 18.67 3.97 -2.72
C THR A 74 18.93 3.74 -4.20
N ASP A 75 19.41 2.56 -4.55
CA ASP A 75 19.71 2.20 -5.93
C ASP A 75 18.44 2.23 -6.78
N PHE A 76 17.33 1.74 -6.25
CA PHE A 76 16.05 1.81 -6.93
C PHE A 76 15.60 3.27 -7.16
N ALA A 77 15.62 4.10 -6.12
CA ALA A 77 15.22 5.51 -6.21
C ALA A 77 16.07 6.30 -7.22
N ALA A 78 17.36 5.96 -7.37
CA ALA A 78 18.24 6.58 -8.35
C ALA A 78 17.87 6.23 -9.82
N THR A 79 17.05 5.22 -10.06
CA THR A 79 16.64 4.80 -11.42
C THR A 79 15.49 5.60 -12.00
N THR A 80 14.89 6.52 -11.25
CA THR A 80 13.66 7.22 -11.65
C THR A 80 13.64 8.67 -11.19
N ASP A 81 13.05 9.52 -12.03
CA ASP A 81 12.76 10.93 -11.75
C ASP A 81 11.30 11.21 -11.39
N ALA A 82 10.48 10.18 -11.21
CA ALA A 82 9.06 10.35 -10.89
C ALA A 82 8.87 11.07 -9.55
N ALA A 83 7.87 11.94 -9.48
CA ALA A 83 7.55 12.68 -8.25
C ALA A 83 7.11 11.76 -7.11
N LEU A 84 6.39 10.68 -7.46
CA LEU A 84 5.94 9.65 -6.53
C LEU A 84 6.01 8.28 -7.22
N ILE A 85 6.47 7.28 -6.50
CA ILE A 85 6.55 5.90 -6.95
C ILE A 85 5.88 5.01 -5.91
N ALA A 86 5.04 4.08 -6.35
CA ALA A 86 4.62 2.95 -5.53
C ALA A 86 5.66 1.84 -5.67
N VAL A 87 6.27 1.47 -4.57
CA VAL A 87 7.39 0.52 -4.52
C VAL A 87 6.98 -0.71 -3.74
N SER A 88 7.13 -1.88 -4.33
CA SER A 88 6.99 -3.16 -3.65
C SER A 88 8.38 -3.68 -3.26
N VAL A 89 8.54 -3.96 -1.98
CA VAL A 89 9.75 -4.56 -1.40
C VAL A 89 9.40 -5.98 -0.99
N VAL A 90 10.17 -6.95 -1.45
CA VAL A 90 9.98 -8.38 -1.14
C VAL A 90 11.31 -8.95 -0.66
N ILE A 91 11.28 -9.70 0.45
CA ILE A 91 12.43 -10.46 0.92
C ILE A 91 12.36 -11.86 0.32
N VAL A 92 13.38 -12.23 -0.42
CA VAL A 92 13.51 -13.55 -1.06
C VAL A 92 14.70 -14.28 -0.44
N GLU A 93 14.54 -15.55 -0.11
CA GLU A 93 15.62 -16.40 0.38
C GLU A 93 16.03 -17.41 -0.73
N THR A 94 17.32 -17.48 -1.03
CA THR A 94 17.89 -18.40 -2.01
C THR A 94 19.08 -19.10 -1.36
N ASP A 95 19.02 -20.43 -1.26
CA ASP A 95 20.12 -21.25 -0.72
C ASP A 95 20.63 -20.80 0.67
N GLY A 96 19.72 -20.28 1.51
CA GLY A 96 20.04 -19.77 2.85
C GLY A 96 20.56 -18.34 2.88
N GLU A 97 20.66 -17.68 1.73
CA GLU A 97 20.95 -16.26 1.62
C GLU A 97 19.68 -15.47 1.34
N SER A 98 19.55 -14.32 1.96
CA SER A 98 18.40 -13.44 1.77
C SER A 98 18.72 -12.26 0.85
N GLU A 99 17.78 -11.96 -0.02
CA GLU A 99 17.86 -10.88 -1.01
C GLU A 99 16.68 -9.91 -0.84
N VAL A 100 16.94 -8.62 -1.04
CA VAL A 100 15.89 -7.59 -1.16
C VAL A 100 15.56 -7.36 -2.63
N VAL A 101 14.34 -7.70 -3.03
CA VAL A 101 13.83 -7.42 -4.37
C VAL A 101 12.95 -6.18 -4.31
N VAL A 102 13.32 -5.15 -5.05
CA VAL A 102 12.58 -3.88 -5.13
C VAL A 102 12.02 -3.72 -6.54
N THR A 103 10.71 -3.52 -6.63
CA THR A 103 10.02 -3.22 -7.89
C THR A 103 9.08 -2.05 -7.68
N GLY A 104 8.80 -1.26 -8.71
CA GLY A 104 7.88 -0.14 -8.55
C GLY A 104 7.38 0.44 -9.85
N ALA A 105 6.42 1.33 -9.73
CA ALA A 105 5.82 2.06 -10.83
C ALA A 105 5.57 3.51 -10.44
N ALA A 106 5.79 4.42 -11.39
CA ALA A 106 5.41 5.82 -11.21
C ALA A 106 3.91 5.94 -10.95
N VAL A 107 3.56 6.70 -9.93
CA VAL A 107 2.17 6.98 -9.55
C VAL A 107 1.75 8.29 -10.17
N GLN A 108 0.55 8.32 -10.72
CA GLN A 108 -0.14 9.58 -11.01
C GLN A 108 -0.93 9.97 -9.75
N PRO A 109 -0.45 10.96 -8.98
CA PRO A 109 -0.98 11.22 -7.64
C PRO A 109 -2.47 11.51 -7.61
N LEU A 110 -2.97 12.23 -8.60
CA LEU A 110 -4.38 12.57 -8.73
C LEU A 110 -4.95 12.04 -10.05
N ARG A 111 -5.99 11.22 -9.96
CA ARG A 111 -6.74 10.69 -11.09
C ARG A 111 -8.02 11.50 -11.31
N SER A 112 -8.35 11.76 -12.58
CA SER A 112 -9.60 12.44 -12.93
C SER A 112 -10.83 11.51 -12.92
N THR A 113 -10.63 10.21 -12.96
CA THR A 113 -11.72 9.23 -12.99
C THR A 113 -12.32 9.05 -11.60
N PRO A 114 -13.60 9.42 -11.40
CA PRO A 114 -14.27 9.21 -10.13
C PRO A 114 -14.48 7.72 -9.86
N VAL A 115 -14.49 7.37 -8.57
CA VAL A 115 -14.73 6.01 -8.08
C VAL A 115 -15.98 5.93 -7.21
N ARG A 116 -16.47 4.71 -7.00
CA ARG A 116 -17.60 4.40 -6.13
C ARG A 116 -17.14 3.49 -5.01
N ILE A 117 -17.62 3.76 -3.80
CA ILE A 117 -17.33 2.98 -2.59
C ILE A 117 -18.66 2.48 -2.03
N CYS A 118 -18.85 1.16 -1.91
CA CYS A 118 -20.08 0.61 -1.34
C CYS A 118 -19.96 0.39 0.18
N ALA A 119 -21.09 0.26 0.87
CA ALA A 119 -21.14 -0.33 2.20
C ALA A 119 -21.26 -1.86 2.09
N ASN A 120 -20.44 -2.61 2.82
CA ASN A 120 -20.53 -4.07 2.85
C ASN A 120 -19.99 -4.65 4.15
N ASP A 121 -20.82 -4.70 5.18
CA ASP A 121 -20.48 -5.23 6.49
C ASP A 121 -20.32 -6.76 6.51
N SER A 122 -20.70 -7.46 5.43
CA SER A 122 -20.53 -8.91 5.33
C SER A 122 -19.10 -9.32 4.95
N VAL A 123 -18.28 -8.40 4.48
CA VAL A 123 -16.87 -8.65 4.16
C VAL A 123 -16.02 -8.31 5.38
N PRO A 124 -15.40 -9.29 6.03
CA PRO A 124 -14.54 -9.00 7.18
C PRO A 124 -13.30 -8.20 6.74
N HIS A 125 -12.86 -7.27 7.59
CA HIS A 125 -11.54 -6.66 7.45
C HIS A 125 -10.47 -7.75 7.41
N ALA A 126 -9.49 -7.59 6.53
CA ALA A 126 -8.24 -8.30 6.65
C ALA A 126 -7.48 -7.73 7.87
N HIS A 127 -6.96 -8.62 8.72
CA HIS A 127 -5.88 -8.30 9.68
C HIS A 127 -6.26 -7.47 10.89
N ARG A 128 -7.42 -7.72 11.47
CA ARG A 128 -7.75 -7.18 12.80
C ARG A 128 -6.77 -7.74 13.84
N ALA A 129 -6.49 -6.97 14.88
CA ALA A 129 -5.69 -7.42 16.02
C ALA A 129 -6.25 -8.72 16.66
N SER A 130 -7.55 -8.96 16.51
CA SER A 130 -8.24 -10.20 16.95
C SER A 130 -8.03 -11.40 16.02
N ASP A 131 -7.48 -11.22 14.82
CA ASP A 131 -7.24 -12.33 13.90
C ASP A 131 -6.10 -13.24 14.41
N PRO A 132 -6.13 -14.54 14.07
CA PRO A 132 -5.03 -15.45 14.37
C PRO A 132 -3.69 -14.92 13.83
N GLN A 133 -2.62 -15.13 14.59
CA GLN A 133 -1.29 -14.63 14.24
C GLN A 133 -0.86 -15.02 12.82
N TRP A 134 -1.10 -16.29 12.44
CA TRP A 134 -0.73 -16.76 11.10
C TRP A 134 -1.40 -15.93 9.98
N ARG A 135 -2.66 -15.51 10.18
CA ARG A 135 -3.40 -14.70 9.21
C ARG A 135 -2.82 -13.30 9.11
N ARG A 136 -2.50 -12.69 10.25
CA ARG A 136 -1.86 -11.37 10.30
C ARG A 136 -0.48 -11.38 9.64
N MET A 137 0.31 -12.45 9.89
CA MET A 137 1.63 -12.60 9.26
C MET A 137 1.50 -12.87 7.75
N ALA A 138 0.59 -13.75 7.32
CA ALA A 138 0.34 -14.01 5.90
C ALA A 138 -0.01 -12.75 5.11
N ALA A 139 -0.73 -11.85 5.71
CA ALA A 139 -1.08 -10.57 5.10
C ALA A 139 0.10 -9.67 4.76
N ARG A 140 1.17 -9.79 5.52
CA ARG A 140 2.41 -9.03 5.39
C ARG A 140 3.42 -9.74 4.46
N THR A 141 2.91 -10.61 3.62
CA THR A 141 3.70 -11.39 2.66
C THR A 141 3.15 -11.23 1.24
N THR A 142 3.71 -11.99 0.31
CA THR A 142 3.20 -12.11 -1.06
C THR A 142 1.86 -12.84 -1.17
N SER A 143 1.26 -13.29 -0.05
CA SER A 143 -0.06 -13.91 0.00
C SER A 143 -1.18 -12.90 -0.21
N LYS A 144 -1.46 -12.58 -1.47
CA LYS A 144 -2.46 -11.57 -1.85
C LYS A 144 -3.81 -12.18 -2.29
N GLY A 145 -3.99 -13.50 -2.17
CA GLY A 145 -5.18 -14.19 -2.68
C GLY A 145 -6.49 -13.65 -2.13
N GLU A 146 -6.56 -13.31 -0.83
CA GLU A 146 -7.75 -12.72 -0.21
C GLU A 146 -8.00 -11.29 -0.73
N VAL A 147 -6.98 -10.47 -0.84
CA VAL A 147 -7.06 -9.11 -1.38
C VAL A 147 -7.48 -9.13 -2.84
N ASP A 148 -6.90 -10.03 -3.64
CA ASP A 148 -7.23 -10.18 -5.05
C ASP A 148 -8.66 -10.65 -5.27
N GLN A 149 -9.16 -11.56 -4.41
CA GLN A 149 -10.55 -12.00 -4.47
C GLN A 149 -11.51 -10.85 -4.16
N ARG A 150 -11.22 -10.05 -3.14
CA ARG A 150 -12.02 -8.87 -2.78
C ARG A 150 -12.01 -7.86 -3.92
N ARG A 151 -10.84 -7.55 -4.47
CA ARG A 151 -10.73 -6.64 -5.61
C ARG A 151 -11.56 -7.10 -6.79
N ARG A 152 -11.48 -8.37 -7.20
CA ARG A 152 -12.31 -8.91 -8.28
C ARG A 152 -13.80 -8.82 -7.99
N TRP A 153 -14.20 -9.04 -6.74
CA TRP A 153 -15.61 -8.91 -6.34
C TRP A 153 -16.11 -7.47 -6.47
N LEU A 154 -15.29 -6.49 -6.08
CA LEU A 154 -15.57 -5.06 -6.18
C LEU A 154 -15.60 -4.61 -7.65
N ASP A 155 -14.55 -4.95 -8.41
CA ASP A 155 -14.41 -4.61 -9.83
C ASP A 155 -15.61 -5.11 -10.66
N GLY A 156 -16.05 -6.35 -10.42
CA GLY A 156 -17.21 -6.94 -11.08
C GLY A 156 -18.54 -6.20 -10.80
N ARG A 157 -18.57 -5.30 -9.82
CA ARG A 157 -19.72 -4.46 -9.43
C ARG A 157 -19.49 -2.96 -9.68
N GLY A 158 -18.34 -2.59 -10.21
CA GLY A 158 -17.97 -1.21 -10.51
C GLY A 158 -17.64 -0.38 -9.26
N TYR A 159 -17.15 -1.01 -8.20
CA TYR A 159 -16.68 -0.34 -6.99
C TYR A 159 -15.15 -0.42 -6.87
N ALA A 160 -14.52 0.65 -6.42
CA ALA A 160 -13.07 0.66 -6.13
C ALA A 160 -12.76 0.07 -4.76
N ASP A 161 -13.68 0.24 -3.79
CA ASP A 161 -13.52 -0.25 -2.41
C ASP A 161 -14.90 -0.47 -1.76
N ALA A 162 -14.89 -1.01 -0.55
CA ALA A 162 -16.07 -1.12 0.29
C ALA A 162 -15.77 -0.68 1.72
N LEU A 163 -16.76 -0.13 2.40
CA LEU A 163 -16.71 0.12 3.84
C LEU A 163 -17.19 -1.12 4.59
N SER A 164 -16.43 -1.59 5.54
CA SER A 164 -16.81 -2.62 6.49
C SER A 164 -16.67 -2.11 7.91
N GLY A 165 -17.76 -1.97 8.63
CA GLY A 165 -17.75 -1.30 9.94
C GLY A 165 -17.33 0.17 9.87
N GLY A 166 -17.54 0.83 8.72
CA GLY A 166 -17.17 2.23 8.49
C GLY A 166 -15.77 2.44 7.91
N GLU A 167 -14.91 1.43 7.86
CA GLU A 167 -13.53 1.54 7.37
C GLU A 167 -13.38 0.97 5.95
N PRO A 168 -12.57 1.60 5.07
CA PRO A 168 -12.26 1.03 3.76
C PRO A 168 -11.50 -0.31 3.88
N LEU A 169 -11.76 -1.23 2.95
CA LEU A 169 -11.14 -2.57 2.95
C LEU A 169 -9.77 -2.63 2.28
N LEU A 170 -9.55 -1.80 1.27
CA LEU A 170 -8.34 -1.87 0.43
C LEU A 170 -7.45 -0.64 0.55
N GLY A 171 -8.03 0.54 0.52
CA GLY A 171 -7.33 1.81 0.52
C GLY A 171 -7.67 2.68 1.73
N ALA A 172 -7.59 3.98 1.54
CA ALA A 172 -7.97 4.97 2.53
C ALA A 172 -8.99 5.95 1.97
N LEU A 173 -9.83 6.53 2.83
CA LEU A 173 -10.67 7.67 2.47
C LEU A 173 -10.12 8.94 3.10
N VAL A 174 -10.20 10.03 2.35
CA VAL A 174 -10.04 11.38 2.86
C VAL A 174 -11.33 12.11 2.59
N VAL A 175 -11.93 12.62 3.64
CA VAL A 175 -13.28 13.21 3.61
C VAL A 175 -13.20 14.66 4.01
N GLU A 176 -13.78 15.53 3.19
CA GLU A 176 -13.98 16.95 3.51
C GLU A 176 -15.33 17.14 4.18
N THR A 177 -15.32 17.87 5.29
CA THR A 177 -16.49 18.33 6.03
C THR A 177 -16.46 19.85 6.13
N PRO A 178 -17.53 20.52 6.60
CA PRO A 178 -17.49 21.96 6.89
C PRO A 178 -16.39 22.35 7.89
N ASP A 179 -16.01 21.43 8.77
CA ASP A 179 -15.01 21.68 9.83
C ASP A 179 -13.56 21.35 9.42
N GLY A 180 -13.37 20.72 8.27
CA GLY A 180 -12.03 20.38 7.77
C GLY A 180 -11.94 19.03 7.08
N VAL A 181 -10.70 18.50 7.00
CA VAL A 181 -10.39 17.26 6.29
C VAL A 181 -10.05 16.15 7.28
N LEU A 182 -10.68 15.00 7.12
CA LEU A 182 -10.52 13.82 7.97
C LEU A 182 -10.07 12.61 7.13
N GLY A 183 -9.19 11.78 7.70
CA GLY A 183 -8.81 10.48 7.15
C GLY A 183 -9.63 9.36 7.77
N VAL A 184 -10.12 8.44 6.96
CA VAL A 184 -10.80 7.22 7.41
C VAL A 184 -10.03 6.02 6.90
N GLU A 185 -9.38 5.32 7.80
CA GLU A 185 -8.57 4.16 7.50
C GLU A 185 -8.29 3.42 8.81
N ASN A 186 -8.18 2.10 8.73
CA ASN A 186 -7.70 1.33 9.87
C ASN A 186 -6.24 1.70 10.16
N PRO A 187 -5.92 2.26 11.34
CA PRO A 187 -4.56 2.64 11.68
C PRO A 187 -3.69 1.41 11.90
N GLU A 188 -2.91 1.06 10.91
CA GLU A 188 -1.91 0.01 10.96
C GLU A 188 -0.57 0.54 10.44
N PRO A 189 0.59 -0.05 10.81
CA PRO A 189 1.90 0.42 10.35
C PRO A 189 2.07 0.51 8.82
N THR A 190 1.15 -0.11 8.09
CA THR A 190 1.09 -0.11 6.61
C THR A 190 -0.12 0.62 6.06
N SER A 191 -0.82 1.37 6.88
CA SER A 191 -1.92 2.19 6.42
C SER A 191 -1.44 3.17 5.35
N VAL A 192 -2.24 3.37 4.31
CA VAL A 192 -1.86 4.18 3.15
C VAL A 192 -1.51 5.62 3.54
N LEU A 193 -2.32 6.22 4.43
CA LEU A 193 -2.10 7.61 4.85
C LEU A 193 -0.89 7.75 5.77
N ASP A 194 -0.63 6.78 6.65
CA ASP A 194 0.56 6.82 7.52
C ASP A 194 1.85 6.68 6.72
N GLN A 195 1.85 5.81 5.71
CA GLN A 195 2.99 5.68 4.81
C GLN A 195 3.23 6.95 3.99
N LEU A 196 2.18 7.59 3.48
CA LEU A 196 2.30 8.86 2.78
C LEU A 196 2.80 9.97 3.70
N THR A 197 2.39 9.98 4.96
CA THR A 197 2.89 10.92 5.97
C THR A 197 4.34 10.64 6.31
N ALA A 198 4.72 9.38 6.52
CA ALA A 198 6.08 8.97 6.86
C ALA A 198 7.10 9.31 5.76
N CYS A 199 6.73 9.14 4.48
CA CYS A 199 7.58 9.59 3.37
C CYS A 199 7.47 11.10 3.09
N GLY A 200 6.71 11.83 3.91
CA GLY A 200 6.52 13.27 3.79
C GLY A 200 5.74 13.71 2.55
N ALA A 201 5.05 12.80 1.87
CA ALA A 201 4.23 13.12 0.71
C ALA A 201 2.94 13.86 1.11
N THR A 202 2.50 13.72 2.35
CA THR A 202 1.37 14.48 2.91
C THR A 202 1.64 14.94 4.33
N ALA A 203 0.95 15.99 4.77
CA ALA A 203 0.86 16.35 6.18
C ALA A 203 0.03 15.31 6.96
N PRO A 204 0.23 15.20 8.28
CA PRO A 204 -0.62 14.37 9.13
C PRO A 204 -2.09 14.76 8.99
N ILE A 205 -2.97 13.78 8.84
CA ILE A 205 -4.42 13.97 8.70
C ILE A 205 -5.10 13.43 9.96
N THR A 206 -6.00 14.23 10.54
CA THR A 206 -6.82 13.78 11.69
C THR A 206 -7.67 12.58 11.28
N ARG A 207 -7.68 11.53 12.11
CA ARG A 207 -8.40 10.28 11.83
C ARG A 207 -9.82 10.31 12.38
N ALA A 208 -10.72 9.72 11.62
CA ALA A 208 -12.08 9.38 12.05
C ALA A 208 -12.29 7.86 11.92
N ALA A 209 -13.09 7.28 12.81
CA ALA A 209 -13.39 5.85 12.81
C ALA A 209 -14.32 5.44 11.65
N GLN A 210 -15.07 6.40 11.11
CA GLN A 210 -15.99 6.18 9.98
C GLN A 210 -16.20 7.50 9.24
N PRO A 211 -16.66 7.48 7.97
CA PRO A 211 -16.98 8.70 7.24
C PRO A 211 -18.05 9.51 7.98
N PRO A 212 -17.82 10.81 8.20
CA PRO A 212 -18.82 11.68 8.83
C PRO A 212 -20.07 11.82 7.95
N ALA A 213 -21.24 11.94 8.59
CA ALA A 213 -22.52 12.05 7.89
C ALA A 213 -22.69 13.38 7.12
N ASP A 214 -21.93 14.41 7.49
CA ASP A 214 -21.88 15.73 6.87
C ASP A 214 -20.76 15.87 5.83
N ALA A 215 -20.27 14.74 5.30
CA ALA A 215 -19.29 14.73 4.23
C ALA A 215 -19.77 15.52 3.01
N VAL A 216 -19.01 16.53 2.60
CA VAL A 216 -19.30 17.34 1.40
C VAL A 216 -18.56 16.86 0.18
N ARG A 217 -17.37 16.22 0.34
CA ARG A 217 -16.56 15.59 -0.68
C ARG A 217 -15.77 14.44 -0.07
N ALA A 218 -15.37 13.50 -0.91
CA ALA A 218 -14.47 12.45 -0.50
C ALA A 218 -13.49 12.08 -1.62
N TRP A 219 -12.32 11.61 -1.22
CA TRP A 219 -11.30 11.04 -2.10
C TRP A 219 -10.90 9.67 -1.57
N TRP A 220 -10.71 8.75 -2.49
CA TRP A 220 -10.17 7.44 -2.19
C TRP A 220 -8.69 7.39 -2.59
N VAL A 221 -7.83 7.02 -1.65
CA VAL A 221 -6.42 6.78 -1.90
C VAL A 221 -6.22 5.28 -2.02
N SER A 222 -5.79 4.85 -3.20
CA SER A 222 -5.60 3.44 -3.50
C SER A 222 -4.42 2.84 -2.72
N PRO A 223 -4.32 1.50 -2.61
CA PRO A 223 -3.14 0.82 -2.05
C PRO A 223 -1.83 1.08 -2.81
N THR A 224 -1.92 1.68 -3.99
CA THR A 224 -0.78 2.13 -4.81
C THR A 224 -0.62 3.64 -4.81
N PHE A 225 -1.23 4.33 -3.85
CA PHE A 225 -1.09 5.77 -3.57
C PHE A 225 -1.67 6.72 -4.64
N GLU A 226 -2.54 6.23 -5.51
CA GLU A 226 -3.30 7.07 -6.43
C GLU A 226 -4.54 7.62 -5.73
N THR A 227 -4.80 8.91 -5.87
CA THR A 227 -5.98 9.57 -5.28
C THR A 227 -7.06 9.76 -6.34
N HIS A 228 -8.26 9.28 -6.05
CA HIS A 228 -9.43 9.38 -6.92
C HIS A 228 -10.56 10.15 -6.23
N PRO A 229 -11.28 11.04 -6.92
CA PRO A 229 -12.51 11.62 -6.38
C PRO A 229 -13.56 10.51 -6.21
N VAL A 230 -14.37 10.60 -5.16
CA VAL A 230 -15.44 9.64 -4.86
C VAL A 230 -16.78 10.23 -5.31
N ALA A 231 -17.41 9.59 -6.30
CA ALA A 231 -18.73 9.99 -6.79
C ALA A 231 -19.89 9.39 -5.99
N GLU A 232 -19.65 8.26 -5.33
CA GLU A 232 -20.66 7.60 -4.48
C GLU A 232 -19.97 6.95 -3.28
N LEU A 233 -20.42 7.28 -2.08
CA LEU A 233 -19.94 6.75 -0.81
C LEU A 233 -21.12 6.11 -0.07
N ALA A 234 -21.10 4.77 0.08
CA ALA A 234 -22.14 4.02 0.77
C ALA A 234 -23.57 4.34 0.31
N GLY A 235 -23.77 4.56 -1.00
CA GLY A 235 -25.06 4.90 -1.59
C GLY A 235 -25.38 6.40 -1.61
N VAL A 236 -24.54 7.25 -1.04
CA VAL A 236 -24.68 8.71 -1.07
C VAL A 236 -23.85 9.28 -2.22
N HIS A 237 -24.48 10.03 -3.12
CA HIS A 237 -23.78 10.73 -4.20
C HIS A 237 -23.04 11.96 -3.66
N LEU A 238 -21.78 12.09 -4.03
CA LEU A 238 -20.92 13.23 -3.66
C LEU A 238 -20.45 13.97 -4.91
N PRO A 239 -20.19 15.28 -4.80
CA PRO A 239 -19.50 16.03 -5.84
C PRO A 239 -18.10 15.44 -6.08
N SER A 240 -17.77 15.14 -7.34
CA SER A 240 -16.52 14.49 -7.74
C SER A 240 -15.63 15.43 -8.56
N ASP A 241 -15.57 16.72 -8.21
CA ASP A 241 -14.76 17.71 -8.88
C ASP A 241 -13.29 17.53 -8.55
N VAL A 242 -12.48 17.26 -9.56
CA VAL A 242 -11.04 17.02 -9.44
C VAL A 242 -10.28 18.31 -9.10
N GLU A 243 -10.77 19.48 -9.53
CA GLU A 243 -10.11 20.75 -9.27
C GLU A 243 -10.17 21.14 -7.78
N ALA A 244 -11.14 20.60 -7.06
CA ALA A 244 -11.29 20.78 -5.62
C ALA A 244 -10.45 19.80 -4.78
N ALA A 245 -9.54 19.04 -5.37
CA ALA A 245 -8.71 18.10 -4.62
C ALA A 245 -7.93 18.81 -3.51
N PRO A 246 -7.95 18.29 -2.29
CA PRO A 246 -7.27 18.91 -1.17
C PRO A 246 -5.75 18.94 -1.38
N SER A 247 -5.08 19.82 -0.67
CA SER A 247 -3.63 20.04 -0.80
C SER A 247 -2.79 18.78 -0.56
N PHE A 248 -3.29 17.80 0.21
CA PHE A 248 -2.60 16.54 0.41
C PHE A 248 -2.48 15.68 -0.86
N ALA A 249 -3.43 15.82 -1.81
CA ALA A 249 -3.41 15.11 -3.08
C ALA A 249 -2.57 15.83 -4.16
N ARG A 250 -2.06 17.00 -3.84
CA ARG A 250 -1.17 17.79 -4.70
C ARG A 250 0.27 17.57 -4.25
N TRP A 251 0.84 16.48 -4.70
CA TRP A 251 2.26 16.17 -4.48
C TRP A 251 3.13 17.21 -5.20
N THR A 252 3.62 18.18 -4.49
CA THR A 252 4.57 19.18 -5.01
C THR A 252 5.98 18.86 -4.58
#